data_0d770efbf56bb3f3e2e84c7f685d1d39
#
_entry.id   0d770efbf56bb3f3e2e84c7f685d1d39
#
_cell.length_a   1.000
_cell.length_b   1.000
_cell.length_c   1.000
_cell.angle_alpha   90.00
_cell.angle_beta   90.00
_cell.angle_gamma   90.00
#
_symmetry.space_group_name_H-M   'P 1'
#
loop_
_entity.id
_entity.type
_entity.pdbx_description
1 polymer ?
#
loop_
_entity_poly.entity_id
_entity_poly.type
_entity_poly.pdbx_seq_one_letter_code
_entity_poly.pdbx_strand_id
1 'polypeptide(L)' 'SRMNKGRKTTFEERIEIAQYTIANDLDYQKSMEKYDVSYSQVYAWVRKYKSGGEEALKDNRGRNKP' A
#
# COMPACT_ATOMS: atom_id res chain seq x y z
N SER A 1 -0.79 9.92 -17.21
CA SER A 1 -0.93 10.71 -16.65
C SER A 1 0.20 11.14 -16.11
N ARG A 2 0.33 11.75 -15.93
CA ARG A 2 1.16 12.26 -15.53
C ARG A 2 1.69 11.62 -14.49
N MET A 3 2.06 11.86 -13.56
CA MET A 3 2.59 11.23 -12.61
C MET A 3 1.67 10.64 -11.72
N ASN A 4 1.90 9.59 -11.12
CA ASN A 4 1.05 8.97 -10.18
C ASN A 4 1.08 9.73 -8.90
N LYS A 5 -0.01 10.38 -8.60
CA LYS A 5 -0.02 11.15 -7.48
C LYS A 5 -0.63 10.33 -6.47
N GLY A 6 -0.71 9.91 -5.52
CA GLY A 6 -1.34 9.10 -4.52
C GLY A 6 -2.83 9.27 -4.57
N ARG A 7 -3.55 8.31 -4.15
CA ARG A 7 -4.99 8.38 -4.09
C ARG A 7 -5.49 7.64 -2.89
N LYS A 8 -6.76 7.84 -2.55
CA LYS A 8 -7.32 7.16 -1.45
C LYS A 8 -7.54 5.73 -1.79
N THR A 9 -7.28 4.83 -0.89
CA THR A 9 -7.46 3.41 -1.14
C THR A 9 -8.22 2.79 0.00
N THR A 10 -8.86 1.67 -0.26
CA THR A 10 -9.57 0.95 0.79
C THR A 10 -8.57 0.02 1.46
N PHE A 11 -8.99 -0.54 2.55
CA PHE A 11 -8.18 -1.49 3.30
C PHE A 11 -7.83 -2.70 2.40
N GLU A 12 -8.81 -3.23 1.71
CA GLU A 12 -8.59 -4.37 0.84
C GLU A 12 -7.61 -4.04 -0.28
N GLU A 13 -7.69 -2.83 -0.81
CA GLU A 13 -6.78 -2.44 -1.86
C GLU A 13 -5.36 -2.40 -1.35
N ARG A 14 -5.17 -1.91 -0.15
CA ARG A 14 -3.83 -1.82 0.43
C ARG A 14 -3.21 -3.19 0.59
N ILE A 15 -4.01 -4.14 1.05
CA ILE A 15 -3.54 -5.50 1.21
C ILE A 15 -3.16 -6.07 -0.15
N GLU A 16 -4.04 -5.89 -1.12
CA GLU A 16 -3.81 -6.40 -2.45
C GLU A 16 -2.54 -5.81 -3.07
N ILE A 17 -2.35 -4.51 -2.92
CA ILE A 17 -1.19 -3.83 -3.47
C ILE A 17 0.08 -4.37 -2.82
N ALA A 18 0.07 -4.52 -1.51
CA ALA A 18 1.24 -5.01 -0.79
C ALA A 18 1.56 -6.44 -1.22
N GLN A 19 0.56 -7.29 -1.29
CA GLN A 19 0.77 -8.68 -1.69
C GLN A 19 1.25 -8.78 -3.14
N TYR A 20 0.67 -7.99 -4.00
CA TYR A 20 1.05 -8.01 -5.40
C TYR A 20 2.52 -7.57 -5.57
N THR A 21 2.91 -6.54 -4.84
CA THR A 21 4.26 -6.03 -4.92
C THR A 21 5.26 -7.06 -4.43
N ILE A 22 4.94 -7.70 -3.33
CA ILE A 22 5.83 -8.71 -2.77
C ILE A 22 5.93 -9.91 -3.72
N ALA A 23 4.81 -10.30 -4.29
CA ALA A 23 4.79 -11.45 -5.22
C ALA A 23 5.56 -11.17 -6.49
N ASN A 24 5.78 -9.90 -6.82
CA ASN A 24 6.52 -9.54 -8.00
C ASN A 24 7.91 -9.02 -7.65
N ASP A 25 8.49 -9.61 -6.62
CA ASP A 25 9.85 -9.29 -6.22
C ASP A 25 10.04 -7.83 -5.85
N LEU A 26 9.06 -7.27 -5.18
CA LEU A 26 9.12 -5.89 -4.74
C LEU A 26 9.27 -4.91 -5.89
N ASP A 27 8.56 -5.17 -6.96
CA ASP A 27 8.59 -4.30 -8.12
C ASP A 27 7.58 -3.17 -7.89
N TYR A 28 8.03 -2.11 -7.25
CA TYR A 28 7.16 -1.00 -6.90
C TYR A 28 6.58 -0.30 -8.12
N GLN A 29 7.38 -0.18 -9.16
CA GLN A 29 6.93 0.48 -10.37
C GLN A 29 5.73 -0.23 -10.98
N LYS A 30 5.77 -1.55 -11.02
CA LYS A 30 4.70 -2.33 -11.57
C LYS A 30 3.42 -2.11 -10.81
N SER A 31 3.52 -2.06 -9.49
CA SER A 31 2.35 -1.83 -8.65
C SER A 31 1.80 -0.44 -8.81
N MET A 32 2.68 0.55 -8.94
CA MET A 32 2.25 1.92 -9.16
C MET A 32 1.40 2.02 -10.41
N GLU A 33 1.82 1.34 -11.46
CA GLU A 33 1.11 1.38 -12.72
C GLU A 33 -0.20 0.59 -12.67
N LYS A 34 -0.16 -0.56 -12.04
CA LYS A 34 -1.35 -1.38 -11.99
C LYS A 34 -2.46 -0.76 -11.16
N TYR A 35 -2.10 -0.18 -10.03
CA TYR A 35 -3.10 0.34 -9.11
C TYR A 35 -3.22 1.87 -9.13
N ASP A 36 -2.42 2.51 -9.94
CA ASP A 36 -2.45 3.97 -10.07
C ASP A 36 -2.24 4.65 -8.73
N VAL A 37 -1.18 4.28 -8.07
CA VAL A 37 -0.82 4.85 -6.78
C VAL A 37 0.63 5.33 -6.82
N SER A 38 1.03 6.11 -5.85
CA SER A 38 2.38 6.66 -5.84
C SER A 38 3.38 5.65 -5.28
N TYR A 39 4.64 5.88 -5.57
CA TYR A 39 5.70 5.04 -5.05
C TYR A 39 5.67 5.04 -3.54
N SER A 40 5.50 6.20 -2.93
CA SER A 40 5.47 6.32 -1.48
C SER A 40 4.37 5.48 -0.88
N GLN A 41 3.22 5.44 -1.52
CA GLN A 41 2.13 4.65 -1.02
C GLN A 41 2.44 3.17 -1.07
N VAL A 42 2.96 2.70 -2.19
CA VAL A 42 3.28 1.29 -2.33
C VAL A 42 4.34 0.90 -1.31
N TYR A 43 5.38 1.70 -1.22
CA TYR A 43 6.48 1.41 -0.32
C TYR A 43 5.99 1.33 1.13
N ALA A 44 5.18 2.29 1.53
CA ALA A 44 4.68 2.32 2.91
C ALA A 44 3.82 1.10 3.22
N TRP A 45 2.96 0.72 2.29
CA TRP A 45 2.08 -0.41 2.54
C TRP A 45 2.84 -1.73 2.56
N VAL A 46 3.84 -1.87 1.71
CA VAL A 46 4.66 -3.07 1.72
C VAL A 46 5.41 -3.16 3.05
N ARG A 47 5.98 -2.06 3.50
CA ARG A 47 6.67 -2.04 4.76
C ARG A 47 5.76 -2.42 5.92
N LYS A 48 4.58 -1.85 5.95
CA LYS A 48 3.64 -2.14 7.01
C LYS A 48 3.17 -3.58 6.96
N TYR A 49 2.94 -4.07 5.77
CA TYR A 49 2.47 -5.44 5.63
C TYR A 49 3.54 -6.42 6.10
N LYS A 50 4.80 -6.17 5.77
CA LYS A 50 5.86 -7.06 6.18
C LYS A 50 6.10 -6.98 7.67
N SER A 51 5.82 -5.84 8.26
CA SER A 51 6.05 -5.65 9.66
C SER A 51 4.90 -6.16 10.52
N GLY A 52 3.69 -5.90 10.15
CA GLY A 52 2.53 -6.26 10.97
C GLY A 52 1.38 -6.94 10.26
N GLY A 53 1.61 -7.37 9.04
CA GLY A 53 0.58 -8.08 8.30
C GLY A 53 -0.58 -7.18 7.92
N GLU A 54 -1.71 -7.77 7.70
CA GLU A 54 -2.87 -7.02 7.26
C GLU A 54 -3.32 -6.00 8.29
N GLU A 55 -3.13 -6.33 9.55
CA GLU A 55 -3.54 -5.42 10.61
C GLU A 55 -2.87 -4.07 10.49
N ALA A 56 -1.63 -4.05 10.08
CA ALA A 56 -0.88 -2.82 9.99
C ALA A 56 -1.39 -1.90 8.90
N LEU A 57 -2.20 -2.42 8.00
CA LEU A 57 -2.73 -1.62 6.91
C LEU A 57 -4.09 -1.02 7.22
N LYS A 58 -4.66 -1.35 8.35
CA LYS A 58 -5.94 -0.79 8.73
C LYS A 58 -5.79 0.68 9.01
N ASP A 59 -6.87 1.41 8.72
CA ASP A 59 -6.87 2.83 8.97
C ASP A 59 -7.24 3.03 10.41
N ASN A 60 -6.28 3.42 11.23
CA ASN A 60 -6.53 3.61 12.62
C ASN A 60 -6.72 5.03 13.04
N ARG A 61 -7.04 5.90 12.07
CA ARG A 61 -7.21 7.22 12.39
C ARG A 61 -8.27 7.37 13.39
N GLY A 62 -8.18 8.03 14.36
CA GLY A 62 -9.18 8.16 15.32
C GLY A 62 -9.15 7.24 16.48
N ARG A 63 -8.34 6.32 16.45
CA ARG A 63 -8.33 5.41 17.46
C ARG A 63 -7.42 5.68 18.39
N ASN A 64 -7.34 5.81 19.20
CA ASN A 64 -6.49 6.09 20.00
C ASN A 64 -6.26 5.51 20.95
N LYS A 65 -5.75 5.37 21.39
CA LYS A 65 -5.39 4.95 22.04
C LYS A 65 -5.20 5.02 22.78
N PRO A 66 -5.11 4.92 23.35
CA PRO A 66 -4.79 4.95 24.13
C PRO A 66 -4.56 4.93 24.64
#